data_48782d0d2e5df4ca0302dec8ed8acc2c
#
_entry.id   48782d0d2e5df4ca0302dec8ed8acc2c
#
_cell.length_a   1.000
_cell.length_b   1.000
_cell.length_c   1.000
_cell.angle_alpha   90.00
_cell.angle_beta   90.00
_cell.angle_gamma   90.00
#
_symmetry.space_group_name_H-M   'P 1'
#
loop_
_entity.id
_entity.type
_entity.pdbx_description
1 polymer ?
#
loop_
_entity_poly.entity_id
_entity_poly.type
_entity_poly.pdbx_seq_one_letter_code
_entity_poly.pdbx_strand_id
1 'polypeptide(L)'
;MHSQLVCQIAQDLMLREFRQFEIDDHNKNVLRFLTYYFNGCLEAEKVFPEEDYKIHKNLLLIGEPGTGKTMIMQVFADYLRLTGNVNQFQNISATQLMNYYKINNHIDKFTFNELAHPEKFEGDPFNVCLNDLGLQTENQRSYGTLLTQVTDEFLFARYEIYQQTGKRYHITSNLTVKDLKERFEDRLVDRFKSFNVIELRGSSRRK
;
A
#
# COMPACT_ATOMS: atom_id res chain seq x y z
N MET A 1 -11.09 -19.73 10.17
CA MET A 1 -9.65 -20.04 9.90
C MET A 1 -8.86 -18.79 9.46
N HIS A 2 -9.16 -18.15 8.32
CA HIS A 2 -8.41 -16.98 7.85
C HIS A 2 -8.38 -15.80 8.85
N SER A 3 -9.53 -15.39 9.38
CA SER A 3 -9.61 -14.29 10.35
C SER A 3 -8.82 -14.57 11.64
N GLN A 4 -8.82 -15.82 12.12
CA GLN A 4 -8.04 -16.20 13.30
C GLN A 4 -6.53 -16.07 13.04
N LEU A 5 -6.06 -16.51 11.86
CA LEU A 5 -4.65 -16.38 11.49
C LEU A 5 -4.24 -14.91 11.34
N VAL A 6 -5.08 -14.07 10.72
CA VAL A 6 -4.85 -12.62 10.62
C VAL A 6 -4.73 -11.99 12.01
N CYS A 7 -5.62 -12.34 12.95
CA CYS A 7 -5.57 -11.83 14.33
C CYS A 7 -4.32 -12.31 15.07
N GLN A 8 -3.92 -13.57 14.88
CA GLN A 8 -2.70 -14.10 15.50
C GLN A 8 -1.46 -13.35 15.01
N ILE A 9 -1.32 -13.16 13.70
CA ILE A 9 -0.21 -12.41 13.11
C ILE A 9 -0.20 -10.97 13.62
N ALA A 10 -1.38 -10.33 13.70
CA ALA A 10 -1.50 -8.98 14.23
C ALA A 10 -1.04 -8.90 15.70
N GLN A 11 -1.44 -9.86 16.52
CA GLN A 11 -1.02 -9.96 17.92
C GLN A 11 0.49 -10.17 18.04
N ASP A 12 1.06 -11.07 17.24
CA ASP A 12 2.51 -11.35 17.24
C ASP A 12 3.34 -10.12 16.83
N LEU A 13 2.85 -9.34 15.86
CA LEU A 13 3.49 -8.08 15.47
C LEU A 13 3.44 -7.03 16.58
N MET A 14 2.28 -6.89 17.24
CA MET A 14 2.10 -5.91 18.32
C MET A 14 2.90 -6.26 19.58
N LEU A 15 3.08 -7.56 19.86
CA LEU A 15 3.90 -8.03 20.99
C LEU A 15 5.38 -7.60 20.87
N ARG A 16 5.90 -7.37 19.66
CA ARG A 16 7.26 -6.84 19.44
C ARG A 16 7.44 -5.44 20.05
N GLU A 17 6.33 -4.69 20.19
CA GLU A 17 6.28 -3.36 20.80
C GLU A 17 5.67 -3.40 22.21
N PHE A 18 5.53 -4.60 22.83
CA PHE A 18 4.87 -4.82 24.11
C PHE A 18 3.42 -4.30 24.15
N ARG A 19 2.71 -4.42 23.04
CA ARG A 19 1.34 -3.94 22.87
C ARG A 19 0.39 -5.08 22.53
N GLN A 20 -0.91 -4.84 22.71
CA GLN A 20 -1.96 -5.78 22.33
C GLN A 20 -2.68 -5.30 21.09
N PHE A 21 -3.06 -6.27 20.24
CA PHE A 21 -3.92 -6.00 19.10
C PHE A 21 -5.38 -6.09 19.53
N GLU A 22 -6.11 -5.01 19.32
CA GLU A 22 -7.54 -4.94 19.60
C GLU A 22 -8.35 -4.78 18.33
N ILE A 23 -9.39 -5.60 18.18
CA ILE A 23 -10.41 -5.42 17.15
C ILE A 23 -11.52 -4.58 17.74
N ASP A 24 -11.79 -3.45 17.10
CA ASP A 24 -12.83 -2.51 17.50
C ASP A 24 -13.70 -2.09 16.32
N ASP A 25 -14.65 -1.20 16.55
CA ASP A 25 -15.56 -0.72 15.53
C ASP A 25 -14.87 0.04 14.39
N HIS A 26 -13.66 0.59 14.61
CA HIS A 26 -12.92 1.33 13.60
C HIS A 26 -12.15 0.42 12.63
N ASN A 27 -11.76 -0.78 13.05
CA ASN A 27 -10.92 -1.66 12.23
C ASN A 27 -11.60 -2.97 11.82
N LYS A 28 -12.64 -3.44 12.52
CA LYS A 28 -13.24 -4.76 12.27
C LYS A 28 -13.73 -4.95 10.83
N ASN A 29 -14.41 -3.94 10.28
CA ASN A 29 -14.91 -4.01 8.90
C ASN A 29 -13.78 -3.93 7.88
N VAL A 30 -12.76 -3.11 8.14
CA VAL A 30 -11.57 -3.04 7.29
C VAL A 30 -10.84 -4.38 7.26
N LEU A 31 -10.61 -5.01 8.42
CA LEU A 31 -9.99 -6.33 8.51
C LEU A 31 -10.82 -7.42 7.80
N ARG A 32 -12.14 -7.37 7.95
CA ARG A 32 -13.07 -8.28 7.26
C ARG A 32 -13.01 -8.08 5.74
N PHE A 33 -13.06 -6.83 5.29
CA PHE A 33 -12.93 -6.48 3.88
C PHE A 33 -11.62 -7.00 3.29
N LEU A 34 -10.49 -6.68 3.92
CA LEU A 34 -9.17 -7.07 3.45
C LEU A 34 -8.98 -8.60 3.44
N THR A 35 -9.56 -9.29 4.43
CA THR A 35 -9.54 -10.76 4.45
C THR A 35 -10.26 -11.35 3.23
N TYR A 36 -11.44 -10.85 2.89
CA TYR A 36 -12.15 -11.29 1.68
C TYR A 36 -11.45 -10.86 0.40
N TYR A 37 -11.03 -9.59 0.33
CA TYR A 37 -10.36 -9.00 -0.82
C TYR A 37 -9.11 -9.79 -1.25
N PHE A 38 -8.19 -10.04 -0.32
CA PHE A 38 -6.96 -10.76 -0.61
C PHE A 38 -7.18 -12.25 -0.94
N ASN A 39 -8.27 -12.83 -0.49
CA ASN A 39 -8.66 -14.19 -0.85
C ASN A 39 -9.55 -14.26 -2.11
N GLY A 40 -9.73 -13.15 -2.83
CA GLY A 40 -10.52 -13.10 -4.07
C GLY A 40 -12.01 -13.39 -3.87
N CYS A 41 -12.54 -13.17 -2.66
CA CYS A 41 -13.93 -13.44 -2.33
C CYS A 41 -14.81 -12.22 -2.63
N LEU A 42 -15.82 -12.37 -3.48
CA LEU A 42 -16.76 -11.30 -3.85
C LEU A 42 -17.55 -10.71 -2.66
N GLU A 43 -17.61 -11.42 -1.52
CA GLU A 43 -18.17 -10.87 -0.28
C GLU A 43 -17.44 -9.60 0.21
N ALA A 44 -16.20 -9.37 -0.25
CA ALA A 44 -15.51 -8.11 0.01
C ALA A 44 -16.34 -6.90 -0.45
N GLU A 45 -16.94 -6.97 -1.63
CA GLU A 45 -17.70 -5.85 -2.23
C GLU A 45 -18.98 -5.52 -1.45
N LYS A 46 -19.41 -6.37 -0.53
CA LYS A 46 -20.61 -6.20 0.30
C LYS A 46 -20.30 -5.70 1.72
N VAL A 47 -19.03 -5.65 2.13
CA VAL A 47 -18.65 -5.25 3.49
C VAL A 47 -18.93 -3.77 3.77
N PHE A 48 -18.82 -2.94 2.75
CA PHE A 48 -19.13 -1.52 2.78
C PHE A 48 -20.19 -1.21 1.72
N PRO A 49 -21.47 -1.39 2.02
CA PRO A 49 -22.54 -1.32 1.02
C PRO A 49 -22.73 0.09 0.42
N GLU A 50 -22.27 1.13 1.13
CA GLU A 50 -22.33 2.53 0.67
C GLU A 50 -21.18 2.87 -0.31
N GLU A 51 -20.19 1.99 -0.46
CA GLU A 51 -19.00 2.21 -1.27
C GLU A 51 -18.99 1.27 -2.48
N ASP A 52 -18.54 1.78 -3.63
CA ASP A 52 -18.36 0.96 -4.85
C ASP A 52 -16.98 0.26 -4.85
N TYR A 53 -16.67 -0.48 -3.80
CA TYR A 53 -15.42 -1.24 -3.73
C TYR A 53 -15.48 -2.47 -4.62
N LYS A 54 -14.35 -2.75 -5.28
CA LYS A 54 -14.19 -3.86 -6.22
C LYS A 54 -12.93 -4.67 -5.92
N ILE A 55 -13.02 -5.98 -6.00
CA ILE A 55 -11.87 -6.87 -5.72
C ILE A 55 -10.73 -6.73 -6.74
N HIS A 56 -10.99 -6.20 -7.93
CA HIS A 56 -9.95 -5.97 -8.94
C HIS A 56 -9.21 -4.65 -8.77
N LYS A 57 -9.74 -3.68 -8.02
CA LYS A 57 -9.07 -2.39 -7.76
C LYS A 57 -7.93 -2.55 -6.75
N ASN A 58 -6.97 -1.65 -6.81
CA ASN A 58 -5.92 -1.50 -5.80
C ASN A 58 -6.49 -0.98 -4.46
N LEU A 59 -5.67 -0.92 -3.42
CA LEU A 59 -6.07 -0.41 -2.10
C LEU A 59 -5.32 0.90 -1.79
N LEU A 60 -6.06 1.91 -1.34
CA LEU A 60 -5.51 3.12 -0.75
C LEU A 60 -6.09 3.27 0.66
N LEU A 61 -5.27 3.00 1.68
CA LEU A 61 -5.64 3.19 3.07
C LEU A 61 -5.22 4.58 3.52
N ILE A 62 -6.20 5.41 3.86
CA ILE A 62 -5.99 6.77 4.38
C ILE A 62 -6.43 6.89 5.84
N GLY A 63 -5.99 7.93 6.52
CA GLY A 63 -6.39 8.24 7.89
C GLY A 63 -5.26 8.87 8.71
N GLU A 64 -5.61 9.33 9.90
CA GLU A 64 -4.68 10.02 10.80
C GLU A 64 -3.44 9.18 11.16
N PRO A 65 -2.31 9.82 11.51
CA PRO A 65 -1.14 9.12 12.01
C PRO A 65 -1.47 8.26 13.23
N GLY A 66 -0.94 7.03 13.23
CA GLY A 66 -1.13 6.11 14.37
C GLY A 66 -2.41 5.27 14.34
N THR A 67 -3.28 5.40 13.34
CA THR A 67 -4.52 4.59 13.21
C THR A 67 -4.27 3.13 12.83
N GLY A 68 -3.03 2.75 12.48
CA GLY A 68 -2.65 1.36 12.22
C GLY A 68 -2.60 0.95 10.74
N LYS A 69 -2.68 1.88 9.79
CA LYS A 69 -2.66 1.59 8.34
C LYS A 69 -1.49 0.71 7.91
N THR A 70 -0.27 1.16 8.20
CA THR A 70 0.98 0.45 7.85
C THR A 70 1.06 -0.91 8.54
N MET A 71 0.65 -0.99 9.81
CA MET A 71 0.61 -2.25 10.57
C MET A 71 -0.39 -3.23 9.95
N ILE A 72 -1.59 -2.79 9.58
CA ILE A 72 -2.58 -3.65 8.92
C ILE A 72 -2.01 -4.21 7.60
N MET A 73 -1.37 -3.37 6.78
CA MET A 73 -0.75 -3.85 5.54
C MET A 73 0.41 -4.81 5.81
N GLN A 74 1.18 -4.63 6.89
CA GLN A 74 2.20 -5.60 7.30
C GLN A 74 1.58 -6.95 7.71
N VAL A 75 0.49 -6.93 8.48
CA VAL A 75 -0.26 -8.15 8.86
C VAL A 75 -0.69 -8.94 7.63
N PHE A 76 -1.26 -8.25 6.64
CA PHE A 76 -1.71 -8.91 5.42
C PHE A 76 -0.55 -9.38 4.53
N ALA A 77 0.57 -8.66 4.46
CA ALA A 77 1.77 -9.14 3.76
C ALA A 77 2.28 -10.46 4.37
N ASP A 78 2.37 -10.54 5.70
CA ASP A 78 2.79 -11.75 6.41
C ASP A 78 1.75 -12.88 6.27
N TYR A 79 0.45 -12.56 6.38
CA TYR A 79 -0.63 -13.51 6.16
C TYR A 79 -0.58 -14.16 4.77
N LEU A 80 -0.44 -13.35 3.73
CA LEU A 80 -0.40 -13.82 2.35
C LEU A 80 0.85 -14.67 2.08
N ARG A 81 1.98 -14.28 2.64
CA ARG A 81 3.23 -15.04 2.56
C ARG A 81 3.11 -16.41 3.24
N LEU A 82 2.57 -16.45 4.46
CA LEU A 82 2.40 -17.69 5.22
C LEU A 82 1.40 -18.65 4.58
N THR A 83 0.40 -18.12 3.89
CA THR A 83 -0.62 -18.94 3.20
C THR A 83 -0.25 -19.29 1.75
N GLY A 84 0.90 -18.84 1.24
CA GLY A 84 1.29 -19.04 -0.16
C GLY A 84 0.31 -18.40 -1.16
N ASN A 85 -0.39 -17.32 -0.76
CA ASN A 85 -1.42 -16.68 -1.58
C ASN A 85 -0.80 -15.98 -2.79
N VAL A 86 -1.45 -16.08 -3.94
CA VAL A 86 -0.98 -15.47 -5.21
C VAL A 86 -0.97 -13.94 -5.17
N ASN A 87 -1.74 -13.32 -4.27
CA ASN A 87 -1.80 -11.88 -4.08
C ASN A 87 -0.73 -11.33 -3.12
N GLN A 88 0.33 -12.11 -2.82
CA GLN A 88 1.46 -11.63 -2.02
C GLN A 88 1.99 -10.32 -2.56
N PHE A 89 2.35 -9.42 -1.65
CA PHE A 89 2.96 -8.14 -1.98
C PHE A 89 4.12 -7.82 -1.03
N GLN A 90 5.02 -6.95 -1.48
CA GLN A 90 6.11 -6.44 -0.67
C GLN A 90 5.75 -5.05 -0.13
N ASN A 91 5.99 -4.84 1.17
CA ASN A 91 5.91 -3.53 1.78
C ASN A 91 7.17 -2.73 1.49
N ILE A 92 6.99 -1.51 1.03
CA ILE A 92 8.04 -0.54 0.74
C ILE A 92 7.62 0.76 1.44
N SER A 93 8.46 1.34 2.29
CA SER A 93 8.15 2.68 2.78
C SER A 93 8.59 3.75 1.78
N ALA A 94 7.94 4.91 1.80
CA ALA A 94 8.37 6.06 1.03
C ALA A 94 9.84 6.42 1.32
N THR A 95 10.27 6.30 2.57
CA THR A 95 11.67 6.49 2.98
C THR A 95 12.62 5.47 2.32
N GLN A 96 12.25 4.19 2.26
CA GLN A 96 13.07 3.17 1.57
C GLN A 96 13.19 3.46 0.08
N LEU A 97 12.10 3.84 -0.58
CA LEU A 97 12.10 4.24 -1.99
C LEU A 97 13.07 5.41 -2.23
N MET A 98 12.99 6.45 -1.39
CA MET A 98 13.85 7.63 -1.48
C MET A 98 15.33 7.29 -1.23
N ASN A 99 15.62 6.48 -0.21
CA ASN A 99 16.99 6.09 0.10
C ASN A 99 17.59 5.22 -1.01
N TYR A 100 16.80 4.34 -1.60
CA TYR A 100 17.24 3.55 -2.74
C TYR A 100 17.58 4.46 -3.94
N TYR A 101 16.71 5.43 -4.25
CA TYR A 101 16.97 6.41 -5.31
C TYR A 101 18.23 7.23 -5.06
N LYS A 102 18.46 7.69 -3.81
CA LYS A 102 19.67 8.44 -3.45
C LYS A 102 20.97 7.65 -3.67
N ILE A 103 20.92 6.34 -3.62
CA ILE A 103 22.10 5.48 -3.81
C ILE A 103 22.27 5.09 -5.27
N ASN A 104 21.18 4.75 -5.96
CA ASN A 104 21.20 4.09 -7.25
C ASN A 104 20.84 5.01 -8.43
N ASN A 105 20.26 6.19 -8.15
CA ASN A 105 19.75 7.16 -9.15
C ASN A 105 18.67 6.57 -10.08
N HIS A 106 17.98 5.55 -9.66
CA HIS A 106 16.82 4.94 -10.33
C HIS A 106 15.92 4.21 -9.31
N ILE A 107 14.72 3.84 -9.70
CA ILE A 107 13.74 3.11 -8.87
C ILE A 107 13.34 1.76 -9.46
N ASP A 108 14.12 1.26 -10.39
CA ASP A 108 13.84 0.07 -11.19
C ASP A 108 13.46 -1.16 -10.32
N LYS A 109 14.19 -1.41 -9.27
CA LYS A 109 13.90 -2.48 -8.31
C LYS A 109 12.44 -2.52 -7.83
N PHE A 110 11.80 -1.36 -7.72
CA PHE A 110 10.44 -1.21 -7.20
C PHE A 110 9.39 -0.99 -8.29
N THR A 111 9.81 -0.95 -9.55
CA THR A 111 8.97 -0.73 -10.72
C THR A 111 9.05 -1.93 -11.65
N PHE A 112 9.66 -1.77 -12.82
CA PHE A 112 9.74 -2.81 -13.84
C PHE A 112 10.75 -3.92 -13.52
N ASN A 113 11.67 -3.68 -12.57
CA ASN A 113 12.72 -4.63 -12.19
C ASN A 113 13.66 -5.01 -13.36
N GLU A 114 13.89 -4.06 -14.27
CA GLU A 114 14.62 -4.27 -15.54
C GLU A 114 16.05 -4.75 -15.30
N LEU A 115 16.73 -4.23 -14.26
CA LEU A 115 18.10 -4.60 -13.91
C LEU A 115 18.25 -6.06 -13.42
N ALA A 116 17.17 -6.68 -12.98
CA ALA A 116 17.19 -8.10 -12.60
C ALA A 116 17.31 -9.03 -13.81
N HIS A 117 16.91 -8.54 -15.00
CA HIS A 117 16.93 -9.30 -16.26
C HIS A 117 17.47 -8.44 -17.40
N PRO A 118 18.80 -8.17 -17.43
CA PRO A 118 19.40 -7.23 -18.38
C PRO A 118 19.23 -7.63 -19.86
N GLU A 119 18.92 -8.88 -20.14
CA GLU A 119 18.63 -9.37 -21.52
C GLU A 119 17.16 -9.22 -21.92
N LYS A 120 16.28 -8.86 -20.97
CA LYS A 120 14.86 -8.63 -21.21
C LYS A 120 14.56 -7.16 -20.98
N PHE A 121 13.86 -6.57 -21.91
CA PHE A 121 13.39 -5.19 -21.78
C PHE A 121 12.43 -5.01 -20.59
N GLU A 122 11.67 -6.05 -20.27
CA GLU A 122 10.75 -6.10 -19.15
C GLU A 122 11.25 -7.08 -18.08
N GLY A 123 11.34 -6.63 -16.85
CA GLY A 123 11.61 -7.50 -15.71
C GLY A 123 10.34 -8.23 -15.24
N ASP A 124 10.42 -8.90 -14.10
CA ASP A 124 9.31 -9.56 -13.43
C ASP A 124 8.77 -8.69 -12.28
N PRO A 125 7.87 -7.73 -12.53
CA PRO A 125 7.33 -6.91 -11.48
C PRO A 125 6.50 -7.74 -10.49
N PHE A 126 6.54 -7.35 -9.22
CA PHE A 126 5.77 -7.99 -8.14
C PHE A 126 4.71 -7.02 -7.59
N ASN A 127 3.73 -7.54 -6.83
CA ASN A 127 2.78 -6.66 -6.14
C ASN A 127 3.50 -5.91 -5.01
N VAL A 128 3.15 -4.64 -4.80
CA VAL A 128 3.76 -3.79 -3.77
C VAL A 128 2.71 -3.08 -2.92
N CYS A 129 3.11 -2.66 -1.73
CA CYS A 129 2.42 -1.65 -0.95
C CYS A 129 3.40 -0.54 -0.60
N LEU A 130 3.18 0.66 -1.14
CA LEU A 130 3.91 1.86 -0.75
C LEU A 130 3.30 2.41 0.53
N ASN A 131 4.06 2.35 1.62
CA ASN A 131 3.64 2.86 2.91
C ASN A 131 4.08 4.31 3.10
N ASP A 132 3.19 5.07 3.76
CA ASP A 132 3.41 6.43 4.21
C ASP A 132 3.66 7.43 3.05
N LEU A 133 2.85 7.30 1.98
CA LEU A 133 2.81 8.29 0.92
C LEU A 133 2.51 9.68 1.50
N GLY A 134 3.29 10.69 1.12
CA GLY A 134 3.11 12.07 1.54
C GLY A 134 3.98 12.51 2.72
N LEU A 135 4.81 11.60 3.30
CA LEU A 135 5.78 11.97 4.35
C LEU A 135 7.04 12.68 3.82
N GLN A 136 7.18 12.85 2.51
CA GLN A 136 8.37 13.46 1.93
C GLN A 136 8.42 14.95 2.28
N THR A 137 9.58 15.38 2.73
CA THR A 137 9.89 16.80 2.88
C THR A 137 9.96 17.46 1.50
N GLU A 138 9.10 18.42 1.27
CA GLU A 138 9.16 19.30 0.11
C GLU A 138 10.57 19.90 -0.01
N ASN A 139 11.07 20.04 -1.24
CA ASN A 139 12.38 20.64 -1.57
C ASN A 139 13.65 19.82 -1.33
N GLN A 140 13.61 18.58 -0.89
CA GLN A 140 14.81 17.73 -0.93
C GLN A 140 15.14 17.32 -2.37
N ARG A 141 16.39 17.46 -2.77
CA ARG A 141 16.91 17.06 -4.08
C ARG A 141 17.97 15.98 -3.95
N SER A 142 18.01 15.08 -4.92
CA SER A 142 19.09 14.13 -5.11
C SER A 142 19.35 14.00 -6.62
N TYR A 143 20.63 14.08 -7.02
CA TYR A 143 21.02 14.11 -8.44
C TYR A 143 20.27 15.16 -9.28
N GLY A 144 19.94 16.32 -8.67
CA GLY A 144 19.18 17.39 -9.32
C GLY A 144 17.66 17.19 -9.36
N THR A 145 17.15 16.00 -9.06
CA THR A 145 15.72 15.67 -9.05
C THR A 145 15.11 15.94 -7.67
N LEU A 146 13.92 16.52 -7.63
CA LEU A 146 13.13 16.62 -6.41
C LEU A 146 12.66 15.21 -5.98
N LEU A 147 12.81 14.87 -4.70
CA LEU A 147 12.39 13.57 -4.20
C LEU A 147 10.88 13.32 -4.32
N THR A 148 10.09 14.38 -4.37
CA THR A 148 8.65 14.31 -4.68
C THR A 148 8.38 13.74 -6.07
N GLN A 149 9.20 14.11 -7.07
CA GLN A 149 9.09 13.60 -8.44
C GLN A 149 9.37 12.10 -8.52
N VAL A 150 10.27 11.59 -7.67
CA VAL A 150 10.56 10.14 -7.60
C VAL A 150 9.32 9.35 -7.18
N THR A 151 8.52 9.89 -6.27
CA THR A 151 7.25 9.27 -5.87
C THR A 151 6.25 9.30 -7.00
N ASP A 152 6.18 10.40 -7.73
CA ASP A 152 5.27 10.56 -8.86
C ASP A 152 5.66 9.58 -9.99
N GLU A 153 6.94 9.47 -10.31
CA GLU A 153 7.48 8.45 -11.24
C GLU A 153 7.11 7.03 -10.80
N PHE A 154 7.30 6.70 -9.51
CA PHE A 154 6.92 5.40 -8.98
C PHE A 154 5.44 5.12 -9.20
N LEU A 155 4.55 6.07 -8.90
CA LEU A 155 3.11 5.91 -9.06
C LEU A 155 2.72 5.74 -10.55
N PHE A 156 3.37 6.50 -11.44
CA PHE A 156 3.16 6.36 -12.89
C PHE A 156 3.58 4.97 -13.39
N ALA A 157 4.79 4.55 -13.08
CA ALA A 157 5.31 3.24 -13.49
C ALA A 157 4.46 2.08 -12.93
N ARG A 158 4.04 2.16 -11.64
CA ARG A 158 3.21 1.10 -11.03
C ARG A 158 1.81 1.03 -11.63
N TYR A 159 1.24 2.15 -12.06
CA TYR A 159 -0.02 2.13 -12.79
C TYR A 159 0.11 1.43 -14.14
N GLU A 160 1.18 1.70 -14.89
CA GLU A 160 1.46 1.03 -16.16
C GLU A 160 1.67 -0.48 -15.98
N ILE A 161 2.45 -0.88 -14.99
CA ILE A 161 2.64 -2.28 -14.61
C ILE A 161 1.31 -2.95 -14.28
N TYR A 162 0.46 -2.27 -13.50
CA TYR A 162 -0.88 -2.79 -13.17
C TYR A 162 -1.72 -3.01 -14.42
N GLN A 163 -1.71 -2.08 -15.38
CA GLN A 163 -2.45 -2.22 -16.64
C GLN A 163 -1.91 -3.33 -17.54
N GLN A 164 -0.59 -3.47 -17.62
CA GLN A 164 0.06 -4.44 -18.50
C GLN A 164 0.03 -5.87 -17.94
N THR A 165 0.20 -6.02 -16.63
CA THR A 165 0.48 -7.31 -15.99
C THR A 165 -0.54 -7.72 -14.94
N GLY A 166 -1.42 -6.83 -14.52
CA GLY A 166 -2.33 -7.04 -13.38
C GLY A 166 -1.64 -6.99 -12.02
N LYS A 167 -0.32 -6.70 -11.95
CA LYS A 167 0.42 -6.60 -10.68
C LYS A 167 -0.03 -5.37 -9.91
N ARG A 168 -0.51 -5.61 -8.70
CA ARG A 168 -1.14 -4.60 -7.86
C ARG A 168 -0.13 -3.71 -7.14
N TYR A 169 -0.55 -2.49 -6.87
CA TYR A 169 0.17 -1.58 -6.01
C TYR A 169 -0.79 -0.93 -5.02
N HIS A 170 -0.60 -1.25 -3.75
CA HIS A 170 -1.37 -0.70 -2.66
C HIS A 170 -0.64 0.50 -2.07
N ILE A 171 -1.36 1.37 -1.37
CA ILE A 171 -0.81 2.59 -0.79
C ILE A 171 -1.37 2.78 0.61
N THR A 172 -0.54 3.23 1.54
CA THR A 172 -1.01 3.86 2.77
C THR A 172 -0.60 5.33 2.82
N SER A 173 -1.46 6.20 3.33
CA SER A 173 -1.18 7.63 3.42
C SER A 173 -1.84 8.28 4.64
N ASN A 174 -1.20 9.32 5.17
CA ASN A 174 -1.81 10.20 6.14
C ASN A 174 -2.53 11.39 5.48
N LEU A 175 -2.40 11.54 4.18
CA LEU A 175 -3.09 12.56 3.40
C LEU A 175 -4.57 12.20 3.23
N THR A 176 -5.43 13.19 3.31
CA THR A 176 -6.84 13.05 2.94
C THR A 176 -7.00 12.97 1.42
N VAL A 177 -8.16 12.58 0.94
CA VAL A 177 -8.48 12.61 -0.51
C VAL A 177 -8.31 14.03 -1.09
N LYS A 178 -8.62 15.06 -0.29
CA LYS A 178 -8.44 16.45 -0.68
C LYS A 178 -6.95 16.79 -0.83
N ASP A 179 -6.13 16.45 0.16
CA ASP A 179 -4.68 16.69 0.12
C ASP A 179 -4.02 15.95 -1.05
N LEU A 180 -4.47 14.73 -1.36
CA LEU A 180 -3.99 13.99 -2.53
C LEU A 180 -4.30 14.71 -3.84
N LYS A 181 -5.50 15.30 -3.96
CA LYS A 181 -5.88 16.09 -5.14
C LYS A 181 -5.10 17.41 -5.26
N GLU A 182 -4.75 18.02 -4.15
CA GLU A 182 -3.96 19.26 -4.14
C GLU A 182 -2.48 19.02 -4.41
N ARG A 183 -1.98 17.83 -3.97
CA ARG A 183 -0.56 17.49 -4.09
C ARG A 183 -0.17 16.92 -5.46
N PHE A 184 -1.02 16.11 -6.07
CA PHE A 184 -0.71 15.39 -7.30
C PHE A 184 -1.35 16.04 -8.50
N GLU A 185 -0.66 15.96 -9.66
CA GLU A 185 -1.24 16.40 -10.94
C GLU A 185 -2.51 15.61 -11.29
N ASP A 186 -3.40 16.23 -12.07
CA ASP A 186 -4.69 15.65 -12.48
C ASP A 186 -4.57 14.24 -13.06
N ARG A 187 -3.48 13.96 -13.78
CA ARG A 187 -3.19 12.63 -14.34
C ARG A 187 -3.03 11.55 -13.28
N LEU A 188 -2.35 11.86 -12.17
CA LEU A 188 -2.20 10.92 -11.04
C LEU A 188 -3.50 10.83 -10.25
N VAL A 189 -4.20 11.94 -10.05
CA VAL A 189 -5.50 11.97 -9.39
C VAL A 189 -6.51 11.10 -10.12
N ASP A 190 -6.53 11.12 -11.46
CA ASP A 190 -7.40 10.25 -12.24
C ASP A 190 -7.09 8.75 -12.03
N ARG A 191 -5.82 8.40 -11.89
CA ARG A 191 -5.39 7.02 -11.62
C ARG A 191 -5.82 6.50 -10.25
N PHE A 192 -6.08 7.36 -9.27
CA PHE A 192 -6.65 6.94 -7.98
C PHE A 192 -8.06 6.36 -8.09
N LYS A 193 -8.76 6.55 -9.22
CA LYS A 193 -10.02 5.83 -9.51
C LYS A 193 -9.85 4.32 -9.61
N SER A 194 -8.62 3.83 -9.84
CA SER A 194 -8.28 2.41 -9.82
C SER A 194 -8.09 1.84 -8.41
N PHE A 195 -8.43 2.61 -7.37
CA PHE A 195 -8.30 2.20 -5.98
C PHE A 195 -9.65 2.11 -5.27
N ASN A 196 -9.74 1.17 -4.34
CA ASN A 196 -10.67 1.25 -3.22
C ASN A 196 -10.03 2.14 -2.16
N VAL A 197 -10.64 3.29 -1.90
CA VAL A 197 -10.15 4.26 -0.90
C VAL A 197 -10.80 3.96 0.43
N ILE A 198 -10.04 3.44 1.38
CA ILE A 198 -10.53 3.00 2.68
C ILE A 198 -9.99 3.95 3.75
N GLU A 199 -10.88 4.61 4.48
CA GLU A 199 -10.51 5.49 5.58
C GLU A 199 -10.47 4.71 6.90
N LEU A 200 -9.30 4.66 7.53
CA LEU A 200 -9.13 4.19 8.90
C LEU A 200 -9.32 5.37 9.86
N ARG A 201 -10.49 5.38 10.50
CA ARG A 201 -10.87 6.39 11.50
C ARG A 201 -10.38 5.99 12.90
N GLY A 202 -10.37 6.95 13.80
CA GLY A 202 -10.04 6.76 15.21
C GLY A 202 -8.79 7.51 15.66
N SER A 203 -8.54 7.51 16.96
CA SER A 203 -7.35 8.12 17.56
C SER A 203 -6.09 7.29 17.34
N SER A 204 -4.92 7.90 17.58
CA SER A 204 -3.65 7.18 17.53
C SER A 204 -3.65 5.99 18.50
N ARG A 205 -3.26 4.83 17.97
CA ARG A 205 -3.08 3.58 18.73
C ARG A 205 -1.65 3.45 19.31
N ARG A 206 -0.81 4.46 19.08
CA ARG A 206 0.53 4.57 19.68
C ARG A 206 0.36 5.16 21.08
N LYS A 207 0.35 4.31 22.11
CA LYS A 207 0.35 4.72 23.52
C LYS A 207 1.68 4.30 24.15
#